data_4c6e65c8dee82d9f8e8407c31ed5da57
#
_entry.id   4c6e65c8dee82d9f8e8407c31ed5da57
#
_cell.length_a   1.000
_cell.length_b   1.000
_cell.length_c   1.000
_cell.angle_alpha   90.00
_cell.angle_beta   90.00
_cell.angle_gamma   90.00
#
_symmetry.space_group_name_H-M   'P 1'
#
loop_
_entity.id
_entity.type
_entity.pdbx_description
1 polymer ?
#
loop_
_entity_poly.entity_id
_entity_poly.type
_entity_poly.pdbx_seq_one_letter_code
_entity_poly.pdbx_strand_id
1 'polypeptide(L)'
;MSALGTTADWQTIVRTVCVREWRESLGNRLLVGMTIFPPLVILAAGIAAVATAALVPPSEKDVAALYAASPAVVGLDPKEAVQGLIATYFLILFMLIPTVVPLTIAIYSVIGEKSARTLEPLLAAPVRVGELLLAKSLASAIPAVIVTWIAYGIYLGAVSVLGSGAAVRAVTAPRWILAIVIMVPLLTLLSVNLGILISTRVNDVRVAQQIGGLVVVQRVTGEHQP
;
A
#
# COMPACT_ATOMS: atom_id res chain seq x y z
N MET A 1 -34.76 38.95 -2.35
CA MET A 1 -34.69 37.52 -2.74
C MET A 1 -33.21 37.16 -2.82
N SER A 2 -32.63 36.72 -1.71
CA SER A 2 -31.24 36.28 -1.59
C SER A 2 -31.22 34.81 -1.20
N ALA A 3 -31.31 33.95 -2.22
CA ALA A 3 -30.97 32.55 -2.08
C ALA A 3 -29.45 32.45 -2.23
N LEU A 4 -28.73 32.80 -1.17
CA LEU A 4 -27.33 32.42 -1.01
C LEU A 4 -27.31 30.89 -0.90
N GLY A 5 -26.97 30.22 -2.01
CA GLY A 5 -26.62 28.83 -1.98
C GLY A 5 -25.51 28.65 -0.95
N THR A 6 -25.84 28.02 0.16
CA THR A 6 -24.86 27.55 1.13
C THR A 6 -23.87 26.69 0.38
N THR A 7 -22.66 27.22 0.15
CA THR A 7 -21.53 26.40 -0.30
C THR A 7 -21.41 25.28 0.71
N ALA A 8 -21.71 24.07 0.29
CA ALA A 8 -21.60 22.92 1.17
C ALA A 8 -20.18 22.93 1.76
N ASP A 9 -20.10 22.84 3.09
CA ASP A 9 -18.80 22.84 3.79
C ASP A 9 -17.93 21.76 3.16
N TRP A 10 -16.67 22.10 2.83
CA TRP A 10 -15.72 21.19 2.20
C TRP A 10 -15.62 19.84 2.93
N GLN A 11 -15.76 19.83 4.26
CA GLN A 11 -15.78 18.61 5.06
C GLN A 11 -16.98 17.72 4.72
N THR A 12 -18.13 18.32 4.50
CA THR A 12 -19.36 17.59 4.10
C THR A 12 -19.19 16.97 2.71
N ILE A 13 -18.58 17.71 1.78
CA ILE A 13 -18.31 17.23 0.41
C ILE A 13 -17.35 16.03 0.48
N VAL A 14 -16.21 16.19 1.16
CA VAL A 14 -15.21 15.13 1.29
C VAL A 14 -15.82 13.88 1.94
N ARG A 15 -16.52 14.04 3.05
CA ARG A 15 -17.17 12.92 3.75
C ARG A 15 -18.18 12.19 2.86
N THR A 16 -19.01 12.94 2.14
CA THR A 16 -20.04 12.35 1.28
C THR A 16 -19.41 11.56 0.13
N VAL A 17 -18.40 12.12 -0.51
CA VAL A 17 -17.65 11.45 -1.59
C VAL A 17 -16.94 10.20 -1.03
N CYS A 18 -16.24 10.29 0.09
CA CYS A 18 -15.57 9.15 0.69
C CYS A 18 -16.54 8.00 1.02
N VAL A 19 -17.67 8.30 1.66
CA VAL A 19 -18.67 7.27 2.02
C VAL A 19 -19.26 6.62 0.77
N ARG A 20 -19.53 7.42 -0.28
CA ARG A 20 -20.03 6.91 -1.57
C ARG A 20 -19.00 5.97 -2.20
N GLU A 21 -17.75 6.41 -2.36
CA GLU A 21 -16.65 5.63 -2.96
C GLU A 21 -16.42 4.32 -2.19
N TRP A 22 -16.44 4.36 -0.87
CA TRP A 22 -16.28 3.16 -0.05
C TRP A 22 -17.43 2.17 -0.24
N ARG A 23 -18.66 2.66 -0.32
CA ARG A 23 -19.82 1.81 -0.56
C ARG A 23 -19.78 1.17 -1.95
N GLU A 24 -19.39 1.92 -2.96
CA GLU A 24 -19.22 1.43 -4.33
C GLU A 24 -18.07 0.41 -4.41
N SER A 25 -16.93 0.71 -3.77
CA SER A 25 -15.76 -0.19 -3.72
C SER A 25 -16.06 -1.48 -2.98
N LEU A 26 -16.69 -1.41 -1.80
CA LEU A 26 -17.05 -2.59 -1.01
C LEU A 26 -18.15 -3.43 -1.66
N GLY A 27 -19.01 -2.82 -2.46
CA GLY A 27 -20.02 -3.53 -3.26
C GLY A 27 -19.45 -4.34 -4.42
N ASN A 28 -18.23 -4.01 -4.87
CA ASN A 28 -17.59 -4.71 -5.96
C ASN A 28 -16.65 -5.81 -5.45
N ARG A 29 -17.11 -7.07 -5.49
CA ARG A 29 -16.36 -8.24 -5.01
C ARG A 29 -14.97 -8.40 -5.66
N LEU A 30 -14.85 -8.05 -6.94
CA LEU A 30 -13.58 -8.11 -7.64
C LEU A 30 -12.58 -7.08 -7.09
N LEU A 31 -13.05 -5.86 -6.89
CA LEU A 31 -12.22 -4.78 -6.33
C LEU A 31 -11.78 -5.09 -4.89
N VAL A 32 -12.71 -5.58 -4.07
CA VAL A 32 -12.41 -6.03 -2.70
C VAL A 32 -11.36 -7.14 -2.72
N GLY A 33 -11.52 -8.14 -3.60
CA GLY A 33 -10.54 -9.22 -3.75
C GLY A 33 -9.16 -8.68 -4.15
N MET A 34 -9.08 -7.84 -5.16
CA MET A 34 -7.81 -7.24 -5.61
C MET A 34 -7.15 -6.34 -4.56
N THR A 35 -7.93 -5.76 -3.66
CA THR A 35 -7.43 -4.88 -2.59
C THR A 35 -6.91 -5.69 -1.39
N ILE A 36 -7.60 -6.78 -1.03
CA ILE A 36 -7.28 -7.58 0.16
C ILE A 36 -6.27 -8.68 -0.13
N PHE A 37 -6.30 -9.29 -1.32
CA PHE A 37 -5.49 -10.44 -1.66
C PHE A 37 -3.96 -10.17 -1.58
N PRO A 38 -3.39 -9.12 -2.18
CA PRO A 38 -1.95 -8.88 -2.10
C PRO A 38 -1.43 -8.68 -0.68
N PRO A 39 -2.05 -7.83 0.19
CA PRO A 39 -1.65 -7.71 1.59
C PRO A 39 -1.69 -9.03 2.34
N LEU A 40 -2.74 -9.83 2.11
CA LEU A 40 -2.92 -11.10 2.80
C LEU A 40 -1.87 -12.13 2.39
N VAL A 41 -1.51 -12.18 1.10
CA VAL A 41 -0.44 -13.06 0.60
C VAL A 41 0.92 -12.66 1.18
N ILE A 42 1.26 -11.37 1.16
CA ILE A 42 2.52 -10.88 1.73
C ILE A 42 2.58 -11.18 3.23
N LEU A 43 1.48 -10.94 3.94
CA LEU A 43 1.38 -11.20 5.38
C LEU A 43 1.57 -12.70 5.68
N ALA A 44 0.80 -13.56 5.02
CA ALA A 44 0.88 -15.01 5.22
C ALA A 44 2.26 -15.57 4.87
N ALA A 45 2.84 -15.13 3.75
CA ALA A 45 4.18 -15.53 3.35
C ALA A 45 5.25 -15.07 4.33
N GLY A 46 5.14 -13.83 4.85
CA GLY A 46 6.07 -13.29 5.85
C GLY A 46 6.00 -14.05 7.17
N ILE A 47 4.82 -14.36 7.66
CA ILE A 47 4.63 -15.15 8.88
C ILE A 47 5.18 -16.56 8.70
N ALA A 48 4.85 -17.22 7.57
CA ALA A 48 5.34 -18.54 7.25
C ALA A 48 6.87 -18.57 7.13
N ALA A 49 7.47 -17.57 6.49
CA ALA A 49 8.91 -17.49 6.33
C ALA A 49 9.65 -17.34 7.68
N VAL A 50 9.15 -16.50 8.58
CA VAL A 50 9.73 -16.35 9.94
C VAL A 50 9.56 -17.64 10.75
N ALA A 51 8.38 -18.28 10.66
CA ALA A 51 8.13 -19.55 11.36
C ALA A 51 9.03 -20.69 10.85
N THR A 52 9.19 -20.83 9.52
CA THR A 52 10.05 -21.87 8.92
C THR A 52 11.52 -21.62 9.23
N ALA A 53 11.99 -20.38 9.24
CA ALA A 53 13.35 -20.03 9.63
C ALA A 53 13.68 -20.38 11.09
N ALA A 54 12.67 -20.49 11.95
CA ALA A 54 12.84 -20.99 13.32
C ALA A 54 13.13 -22.50 13.36
N LEU A 55 12.61 -23.26 12.40
CA LEU A 55 12.67 -24.73 12.39
C LEU A 55 13.89 -25.27 11.65
N VAL A 56 14.36 -24.55 10.62
CA VAL A 56 15.47 -25.01 9.76
C VAL A 56 16.76 -24.30 10.13
N PRO A 57 17.79 -25.01 10.62
CA PRO A 57 19.10 -24.41 10.88
C PRO A 57 19.74 -24.00 9.53
N PRO A 58 20.30 -22.78 9.43
CA PRO A 58 21.01 -22.37 8.23
C PRO A 58 22.29 -23.17 8.03
N SER A 59 22.69 -23.42 6.78
CA SER A 59 23.96 -24.07 6.49
C SER A 59 25.15 -23.12 6.78
N GLU A 60 26.34 -23.68 6.99
CA GLU A 60 27.54 -22.88 7.22
C GLU A 60 27.83 -21.89 6.07
N LYS A 61 27.54 -22.31 4.82
CA LYS A 61 27.70 -21.45 3.63
C LYS A 61 26.72 -20.27 3.65
N ASP A 62 25.48 -20.53 4.07
CA ASP A 62 24.47 -19.48 4.17
C ASP A 62 24.83 -18.46 5.25
N VAL A 63 25.35 -18.95 6.38
CA VAL A 63 25.82 -18.10 7.49
C VAL A 63 27.00 -17.22 7.06
N ALA A 64 27.97 -17.78 6.36
CA ALA A 64 29.12 -17.02 5.86
C ALA A 64 28.69 -15.93 4.85
N ALA A 65 27.80 -16.27 3.91
CA ALA A 65 27.24 -15.33 2.97
C ALA A 65 26.43 -14.22 3.65
N LEU A 66 25.67 -14.59 4.69
CA LEU A 66 24.86 -13.68 5.49
C LEU A 66 25.72 -12.63 6.21
N TYR A 67 26.79 -13.07 6.89
CA TYR A 67 27.69 -12.17 7.60
C TYR A 67 28.48 -11.27 6.65
N ALA A 68 28.81 -11.77 5.46
CA ALA A 68 29.45 -10.97 4.42
C ALA A 68 28.51 -9.89 3.86
N ALA A 69 27.22 -10.23 3.68
CA ALA A 69 26.23 -9.31 3.12
C ALA A 69 25.70 -8.29 4.14
N SER A 70 25.67 -8.61 5.42
CA SER A 70 25.09 -7.75 6.45
C SER A 70 25.94 -7.72 7.74
N PRO A 71 26.85 -6.74 7.87
CA PRO A 71 27.67 -6.58 9.07
C PRO A 71 26.84 -6.42 10.37
N ALA A 72 25.60 -5.96 10.25
CA ALA A 72 24.71 -5.72 11.40
C ALA A 72 24.27 -7.01 12.13
N VAL A 73 24.45 -8.18 11.53
CA VAL A 73 24.09 -9.48 12.12
C VAL A 73 25.30 -10.28 12.60
N VAL A 74 26.50 -9.75 12.45
CA VAL A 74 27.74 -10.39 12.92
C VAL A 74 27.72 -10.51 14.44
N GLY A 75 27.93 -11.72 14.94
CA GLY A 75 27.92 -12.01 16.37
C GLY A 75 26.56 -12.43 16.96
N LEU A 76 25.50 -12.45 16.14
CA LEU A 76 24.25 -13.08 16.54
C LEU A 76 24.29 -14.59 16.29
N ASP A 77 23.45 -15.34 17.01
CA ASP A 77 23.20 -16.74 16.65
C ASP A 77 22.74 -16.82 15.19
N PRO A 78 23.26 -17.78 14.39
CA PRO A 78 22.91 -17.88 12.96
C PRO A 78 21.41 -17.95 12.68
N LYS A 79 20.63 -18.64 13.51
CA LYS A 79 19.17 -18.71 13.37
C LYS A 79 18.52 -17.36 13.62
N GLU A 80 18.95 -16.65 14.67
CA GLU A 80 18.45 -15.33 14.99
C GLU A 80 18.76 -14.31 13.89
N ALA A 81 19.97 -14.39 13.33
CA ALA A 81 20.41 -13.54 12.22
C ALA A 81 19.53 -13.74 10.98
N VAL A 82 19.29 -14.99 10.59
CA VAL A 82 18.42 -15.34 9.44
C VAL A 82 17.00 -14.87 9.69
N GLN A 83 16.42 -15.14 10.86
CA GLN A 83 15.07 -14.67 11.17
C GLN A 83 14.95 -13.14 11.13
N GLY A 84 15.93 -12.43 11.70
CA GLY A 84 15.95 -10.96 11.69
C GLY A 84 15.99 -10.38 10.28
N LEU A 85 16.78 -10.98 9.39
CA LEU A 85 16.85 -10.57 7.98
C LEU A 85 15.57 -10.89 7.21
N ILE A 86 15.03 -12.09 7.37
CA ILE A 86 13.76 -12.47 6.74
C ILE A 86 12.66 -11.52 7.20
N ALA A 87 12.57 -11.28 8.51
CA ALA A 87 11.57 -10.36 9.05
C ALA A 87 11.71 -8.95 8.48
N THR A 88 12.93 -8.45 8.33
CA THR A 88 13.23 -7.15 7.72
C THR A 88 12.89 -7.13 6.23
N TYR A 89 13.21 -8.19 5.49
CA TYR A 89 12.92 -8.29 4.07
C TYR A 89 11.42 -8.21 3.78
N PHE A 90 10.62 -8.89 4.58
CA PHE A 90 9.16 -8.80 4.45
C PHE A 90 8.62 -7.40 4.76
N LEU A 91 9.25 -6.62 5.64
CA LEU A 91 8.87 -5.22 5.84
C LEU A 91 9.07 -4.36 4.58
N ILE A 92 10.10 -4.64 3.79
CA ILE A 92 10.30 -3.99 2.49
C ILE A 92 9.16 -4.36 1.54
N LEU A 93 8.77 -5.64 1.50
CA LEU A 93 7.63 -6.10 0.70
C LEU A 93 6.31 -5.48 1.15
N PHE A 94 6.12 -5.21 2.45
CA PHE A 94 4.96 -4.49 2.96
C PHE A 94 4.81 -3.09 2.37
N MET A 95 5.90 -2.43 1.94
CA MET A 95 5.85 -1.13 1.26
C MET A 95 5.20 -1.21 -0.13
N LEU A 96 4.99 -2.39 -0.70
CA LEU A 96 4.22 -2.57 -1.93
C LEU A 96 2.71 -2.37 -1.69
N ILE A 97 2.21 -2.66 -0.49
CA ILE A 97 0.78 -2.54 -0.16
C ILE A 97 0.29 -1.10 -0.35
N PRO A 98 0.90 -0.06 0.27
CA PRO A 98 0.48 1.33 0.11
C PRO A 98 0.75 1.88 -1.29
N THR A 99 1.41 1.13 -2.15
CA THR A 99 1.65 1.51 -3.54
C THR A 99 0.62 0.87 -4.47
N VAL A 100 0.40 -0.44 -4.38
CA VAL A 100 -0.44 -1.19 -5.32
C VAL A 100 -1.92 -1.04 -5.01
N VAL A 101 -2.31 -1.13 -3.74
CA VAL A 101 -3.71 -1.09 -3.32
C VAL A 101 -4.40 0.23 -3.68
N PRO A 102 -3.88 1.41 -3.29
CA PRO A 102 -4.53 2.67 -3.59
C PRO A 102 -4.50 3.02 -5.08
N LEU A 103 -3.44 2.62 -5.79
CA LEU A 103 -3.35 2.74 -7.25
C LEU A 103 -4.52 2.02 -7.92
N THR A 104 -4.76 0.78 -7.51
CA THR A 104 -5.85 -0.06 -8.05
C THR A 104 -7.21 0.58 -7.78
N ILE A 105 -7.47 1.01 -6.55
CA ILE A 105 -8.74 1.65 -6.16
C ILE A 105 -8.97 2.93 -6.99
N ALA A 106 -7.95 3.78 -7.11
CA ALA A 106 -8.05 5.05 -7.84
C ALA A 106 -8.33 4.83 -9.34
N ILE A 107 -7.66 3.85 -9.97
CA ILE A 107 -7.89 3.49 -11.37
C ILE A 107 -9.32 3.01 -11.57
N TYR A 108 -9.80 2.09 -10.73
CA TYR A 108 -11.16 1.56 -10.83
C TYR A 108 -12.23 2.64 -10.64
N SER A 109 -12.06 3.52 -9.66
CA SER A 109 -12.98 4.62 -9.40
C SER A 109 -13.14 5.52 -10.63
N VAL A 110 -12.03 6.01 -11.19
CA VAL A 110 -12.09 6.97 -12.33
C VAL A 110 -12.56 6.32 -13.62
N ILE A 111 -12.07 5.12 -13.95
CA ILE A 111 -12.49 4.43 -15.19
C ILE A 111 -13.93 3.95 -15.07
N GLY A 112 -14.36 3.53 -13.89
CA GLY A 112 -15.75 3.15 -13.62
C GLY A 112 -16.71 4.32 -13.91
N GLU A 113 -16.39 5.52 -13.42
CA GLU A 113 -17.19 6.71 -13.71
C GLU A 113 -17.18 7.13 -15.18
N LYS A 114 -16.02 7.01 -15.86
CA LYS A 114 -15.95 7.23 -17.31
C LYS A 114 -16.89 6.28 -18.06
N SER A 115 -16.86 5.00 -17.72
CA SER A 115 -17.67 3.97 -18.38
C SER A 115 -19.16 4.16 -18.11
N ALA A 116 -19.53 4.59 -16.92
CA ALA A 116 -20.90 4.87 -16.52
C ALA A 116 -21.43 6.23 -17.02
N ARG A 117 -20.59 7.05 -17.66
CA ARG A 117 -20.90 8.44 -18.07
C ARG A 117 -21.38 9.33 -16.93
N THR A 118 -20.94 9.05 -15.70
CA THR A 118 -21.30 9.82 -14.50
C THR A 118 -20.32 10.95 -14.20
N LEU A 119 -19.23 11.05 -14.95
CA LEU A 119 -18.27 12.16 -14.83
C LEU A 119 -18.85 13.51 -15.25
N GLU A 120 -19.67 13.55 -16.31
CA GLU A 120 -20.25 14.82 -16.82
C GLU A 120 -21.15 15.50 -15.79
N PRO A 121 -22.14 14.82 -15.15
CA PRO A 121 -22.94 15.41 -14.09
C PRO A 121 -22.10 15.80 -12.86
N LEU A 122 -21.04 15.06 -12.56
CA LEU A 122 -20.16 15.34 -11.42
C LEU A 122 -19.36 16.63 -11.63
N LEU A 123 -18.89 16.86 -12.87
CA LEU A 123 -18.17 18.08 -13.26
C LEU A 123 -19.10 19.28 -13.43
N ALA A 124 -20.40 19.07 -13.67
CA ALA A 124 -21.41 20.11 -13.71
C ALA A 124 -21.90 20.57 -12.34
N ALA A 125 -21.55 19.84 -11.25
CA ALA A 125 -21.87 20.24 -9.89
C ALA A 125 -21.10 21.51 -9.49
N PRO A 126 -21.67 22.39 -8.66
CA PRO A 126 -21.01 23.62 -8.21
C PRO A 126 -19.93 23.35 -7.15
N VAL A 127 -19.04 22.40 -7.45
CA VAL A 127 -17.92 21.98 -6.59
C VAL A 127 -16.62 22.25 -7.34
N ARG A 128 -15.60 22.73 -6.65
CA ARG A 128 -14.29 22.94 -7.26
C ARG A 128 -13.65 21.60 -7.63
N VAL A 129 -13.14 21.49 -8.84
CA VAL A 129 -12.48 20.25 -9.34
C VAL A 129 -11.40 19.77 -8.37
N GLY A 130 -10.64 20.69 -7.76
CA GLY A 130 -9.62 20.35 -6.77
C GLY A 130 -10.17 19.69 -5.50
N GLU A 131 -11.34 20.12 -5.02
CA GLU A 131 -12.00 19.52 -3.85
C GLU A 131 -12.48 18.12 -4.16
N LEU A 132 -13.01 17.91 -5.37
CA LEU A 132 -13.42 16.59 -5.83
C LEU A 132 -12.23 15.62 -5.94
N LEU A 133 -11.12 16.07 -6.54
CA LEU A 133 -9.90 15.26 -6.66
C LEU A 133 -9.30 14.93 -5.30
N LEU A 134 -9.28 15.88 -4.37
CA LEU A 134 -8.84 15.64 -2.99
C LEU A 134 -9.74 14.62 -2.28
N ALA A 135 -11.05 14.75 -2.42
CA ALA A 135 -12.00 13.81 -1.83
C ALA A 135 -11.78 12.39 -2.37
N LYS A 136 -11.61 12.24 -3.69
CA LYS A 136 -11.30 10.95 -4.33
C LYS A 136 -9.95 10.39 -3.88
N SER A 137 -8.93 11.25 -3.79
CA SER A 137 -7.61 10.83 -3.30
C SER A 137 -7.69 10.31 -1.87
N LEU A 138 -8.39 11.00 -0.98
CA LEU A 138 -8.59 10.57 0.41
C LEU A 138 -9.43 9.30 0.50
N ALA A 139 -10.48 9.18 -0.32
CA ALA A 139 -11.34 7.99 -0.35
C ALA A 139 -10.55 6.72 -0.70
N SER A 140 -9.56 6.82 -1.58
CA SER A 140 -8.69 5.70 -1.96
C SER A 140 -7.53 5.50 -0.97
N ALA A 141 -6.99 6.60 -0.42
CA ALA A 141 -5.82 6.55 0.45
C ALA A 141 -6.13 6.01 1.85
N ILE A 142 -7.24 6.42 2.46
CA ILE A 142 -7.57 6.05 3.83
C ILE A 142 -7.67 4.52 4.02
N PRO A 143 -8.43 3.77 3.20
CA PRO A 143 -8.51 2.32 3.33
C PRO A 143 -7.14 1.65 3.17
N ALA A 144 -6.32 2.10 2.22
CA ALA A 144 -5.01 1.54 1.96
C ALA A 144 -4.04 1.72 3.14
N VAL A 145 -4.03 2.91 3.75
CA VAL A 145 -3.24 3.17 4.97
C VAL A 145 -3.69 2.29 6.12
N ILE A 146 -5.01 2.19 6.35
CA ILE A 146 -5.58 1.37 7.43
C ILE A 146 -5.22 -0.11 7.21
N VAL A 147 -5.40 -0.64 6.00
CA VAL A 147 -5.05 -2.04 5.66
C VAL A 147 -3.56 -2.30 5.91
N THR A 148 -2.69 -1.37 5.51
CA THR A 148 -1.24 -1.50 5.72
C THR A 148 -0.89 -1.49 7.21
N TRP A 149 -1.49 -0.61 8.00
CA TRP A 149 -1.25 -0.54 9.45
C TRP A 149 -1.76 -1.78 10.18
N ILE A 150 -2.93 -2.28 9.82
CA ILE A 150 -3.47 -3.53 10.37
C ILE A 150 -2.55 -4.70 10.00
N ALA A 151 -2.14 -4.82 8.74
CA ALA A 151 -1.26 -5.87 8.28
C ALA A 151 0.09 -5.84 9.00
N TYR A 152 0.67 -4.64 9.20
CA TYR A 152 1.90 -4.47 9.98
C TYR A 152 1.71 -4.87 11.44
N GLY A 153 0.60 -4.47 12.08
CA GLY A 153 0.29 -4.83 13.45
C GLY A 153 0.15 -6.35 13.64
N ILE A 154 -0.53 -7.04 12.72
CA ILE A 154 -0.65 -8.50 12.71
C ILE A 154 0.73 -9.15 12.51
N TYR A 155 1.52 -8.64 11.57
CA TYR A 155 2.87 -9.14 11.32
C TYR A 155 3.77 -8.99 12.55
N LEU A 156 3.76 -7.83 13.18
CA LEU A 156 4.50 -7.56 14.41
C LEU A 156 4.08 -8.51 15.54
N GLY A 157 2.76 -8.73 15.73
CA GLY A 157 2.23 -9.71 16.68
C GLY A 157 2.70 -11.14 16.38
N ALA A 158 2.67 -11.57 15.12
CA ALA A 158 3.14 -12.89 14.72
C ALA A 158 4.65 -13.06 14.92
N VAL A 159 5.45 -12.06 14.55
CA VAL A 159 6.92 -12.09 14.77
C VAL A 159 7.27 -12.10 16.26
N SER A 160 6.50 -11.42 17.11
CA SER A 160 6.75 -11.45 18.56
C SER A 160 6.45 -12.80 19.22
N VAL A 161 5.60 -13.62 18.61
CA VAL A 161 5.26 -14.96 19.11
C VAL A 161 6.16 -16.06 18.51
N LEU A 162 6.46 -15.95 17.21
CA LEU A 162 7.13 -16.99 16.44
C LEU A 162 8.64 -16.70 16.19
N GLY A 163 9.02 -15.44 16.27
CA GLY A 163 10.37 -14.98 15.95
C GLY A 163 11.31 -14.96 17.15
N SER A 164 12.59 -14.85 16.85
CA SER A 164 13.64 -14.61 17.85
C SER A 164 13.65 -13.16 18.36
N GLY A 165 14.36 -12.91 19.44
CA GLY A 165 14.58 -11.56 19.95
C GLY A 165 15.23 -10.63 18.91
N ALA A 166 16.08 -11.15 18.03
CA ALA A 166 16.67 -10.40 16.92
C ALA A 166 15.61 -10.01 15.87
N ALA A 167 14.70 -10.92 15.52
CA ALA A 167 13.62 -10.63 14.59
C ALA A 167 12.66 -9.54 15.13
N VAL A 168 12.29 -9.63 16.41
CA VAL A 168 11.46 -8.61 17.07
C VAL A 168 12.15 -7.25 17.05
N ARG A 169 13.41 -7.17 17.45
CA ARG A 169 14.20 -5.92 17.40
C ARG A 169 14.30 -5.36 15.98
N ALA A 170 14.43 -6.23 14.99
CA ALA A 170 14.51 -5.82 13.59
C ALA A 170 13.22 -5.13 13.11
N VAL A 171 12.05 -5.73 13.39
CA VAL A 171 10.74 -5.17 12.94
C VAL A 171 10.28 -3.98 13.77
N THR A 172 10.70 -3.86 15.03
CA THR A 172 10.38 -2.72 15.92
C THR A 172 11.40 -1.59 15.83
N ALA A 173 12.43 -1.73 15.00
CA ALA A 173 13.45 -0.68 14.87
C ALA A 173 12.80 0.67 14.47
N PRO A 174 13.24 1.80 15.06
CA PRO A 174 12.62 3.13 14.85
C PRO A 174 12.49 3.53 13.39
N ARG A 175 13.44 3.11 12.54
CA ARG A 175 13.41 3.33 11.09
C ARG A 175 12.15 2.75 10.43
N TRP A 176 11.69 1.56 10.87
CA TRP A 176 10.50 0.92 10.31
C TRP A 176 9.23 1.53 10.85
N ILE A 177 9.20 1.91 12.12
CA ILE A 177 8.06 2.64 12.69
C ILE A 177 7.89 3.97 11.96
N LEU A 178 8.97 4.72 11.74
CA LEU A 178 8.94 5.96 10.95
C LEU A 178 8.49 5.71 9.50
N ALA A 179 8.98 4.64 8.88
CA ALA A 179 8.55 4.26 7.53
C ALA A 179 7.05 3.98 7.49
N ILE A 180 6.52 3.19 8.41
CA ILE A 180 5.10 2.85 8.48
C ILE A 180 4.23 4.09 8.77
N VAL A 181 4.66 4.98 9.64
CA VAL A 181 3.87 6.16 10.03
C VAL A 181 3.92 7.27 9.00
N ILE A 182 5.08 7.51 8.38
CA ILE A 182 5.31 8.65 7.49
C ILE A 182 5.31 8.23 6.02
N MET A 183 6.10 7.20 5.65
CA MET A 183 6.25 6.83 4.24
C MET A 183 4.99 6.16 3.67
N VAL A 184 4.27 5.37 4.49
CA VAL A 184 3.04 4.72 4.02
C VAL A 184 1.99 5.74 3.56
N PRO A 185 1.60 6.77 4.33
CA PRO A 185 0.68 7.81 3.84
C PRO A 185 1.20 8.55 2.61
N LEU A 186 2.50 8.87 2.56
CA LEU A 186 3.10 9.58 1.42
C LEU A 186 3.08 8.72 0.15
N LEU A 187 3.49 7.45 0.24
CA LEU A 187 3.45 6.51 -0.89
C LEU A 187 2.02 6.29 -1.37
N THR A 188 1.08 6.17 -0.44
CA THR A 188 -0.33 6.02 -0.74
C THR A 188 -0.87 7.21 -1.54
N LEU A 189 -0.62 8.44 -1.09
CA LEU A 189 -1.03 9.66 -1.79
C LEU A 189 -0.38 9.76 -3.17
N LEU A 190 0.91 9.46 -3.27
CA LEU A 190 1.61 9.43 -4.55
C LEU A 190 0.97 8.43 -5.52
N SER A 191 0.69 7.22 -5.04
CA SER A 191 0.11 6.14 -5.85
C SER A 191 -1.30 6.47 -6.32
N VAL A 192 -2.13 7.06 -5.45
CA VAL A 192 -3.48 7.51 -5.84
C VAL A 192 -3.40 8.57 -6.94
N ASN A 193 -2.54 9.59 -6.77
CA ASN A 193 -2.40 10.65 -7.78
C ASN A 193 -1.90 10.10 -9.11
N LEU A 194 -0.96 9.13 -9.09
CA LEU A 194 -0.53 8.42 -10.28
C LEU A 194 -1.68 7.62 -10.92
N GLY A 195 -2.48 6.93 -10.12
CA GLY A 195 -3.66 6.19 -10.58
C GLY A 195 -4.68 7.08 -11.27
N ILE A 196 -4.99 8.23 -10.67
CA ILE A 196 -5.88 9.24 -11.27
C ILE A 196 -5.28 9.74 -12.58
N LEU A 197 -4.00 10.10 -12.60
CA LEU A 197 -3.32 10.63 -13.80
C LEU A 197 -3.34 9.61 -14.94
N ILE A 198 -3.02 8.34 -14.66
CA ILE A 198 -3.03 7.27 -15.66
C ILE A 198 -4.46 7.06 -16.20
N SER A 199 -5.45 7.01 -15.31
CA SER A 199 -6.85 6.78 -15.68
C SER A 199 -7.46 7.91 -16.51
N THR A 200 -6.88 9.13 -16.49
CA THR A 200 -7.30 10.20 -17.41
C THR A 200 -6.96 9.89 -18.87
N ARG A 201 -5.88 9.13 -19.11
CA ARG A 201 -5.35 8.83 -20.44
C ARG A 201 -5.76 7.48 -21.00
N VAL A 202 -6.30 6.61 -20.17
CA VAL A 202 -6.67 5.24 -20.53
C VAL A 202 -8.15 5.01 -20.24
N ASN A 203 -8.80 4.22 -21.11
CA ASN A 203 -10.21 3.89 -20.97
C ASN A 203 -10.46 2.45 -20.50
N ASP A 204 -9.39 1.65 -20.38
CA ASP A 204 -9.46 0.26 -19.91
C ASP A 204 -8.65 0.11 -18.62
N VAL A 205 -9.28 -0.47 -17.59
CA VAL A 205 -8.68 -0.68 -16.27
C VAL A 205 -7.43 -1.56 -16.34
N ARG A 206 -7.45 -2.61 -17.18
CA ARG A 206 -6.32 -3.56 -17.31
C ARG A 206 -5.09 -2.86 -17.87
N VAL A 207 -5.28 -2.05 -18.91
CA VAL A 207 -4.18 -1.26 -19.51
C VAL A 207 -3.65 -0.23 -18.51
N ALA A 208 -4.52 0.45 -17.78
CA ALA A 208 -4.13 1.42 -16.76
C ALA A 208 -3.30 0.78 -15.63
N GLN A 209 -3.68 -0.42 -15.18
CA GLN A 209 -2.93 -1.16 -14.16
C GLN A 209 -1.56 -1.61 -14.65
N GLN A 210 -1.46 -2.08 -15.90
CA GLN A 210 -0.17 -2.46 -16.49
C GLN A 210 0.79 -1.28 -16.58
N ILE A 211 0.32 -0.13 -17.04
CA ILE A 211 1.12 1.10 -17.11
C ILE A 211 1.54 1.54 -15.70
N GLY A 212 0.61 1.53 -14.74
CA GLY A 212 0.90 1.86 -13.34
C GLY A 212 1.96 0.96 -12.71
N GLY A 213 1.87 -0.34 -12.95
CA GLY A 213 2.86 -1.31 -12.50
C GLY A 213 4.25 -1.08 -13.11
N LEU A 214 4.33 -0.81 -14.41
CA LEU A 214 5.60 -0.49 -15.09
C LEU A 214 6.25 0.79 -14.55
N VAL A 215 5.47 1.85 -14.33
CA VAL A 215 5.99 3.12 -13.78
C VAL A 215 6.56 2.92 -12.37
N VAL A 216 5.90 2.13 -11.54
CA VAL A 216 6.37 1.81 -10.18
C VAL A 216 7.67 1.01 -10.25
N VAL A 217 7.74 -0.03 -11.08
CA VAL A 217 8.93 -0.87 -11.24
C VAL A 217 10.11 -0.07 -11.77
N GLN A 218 9.94 0.72 -12.83
CA GLN A 218 11.03 1.54 -13.39
C GLN A 218 11.62 2.55 -12.40
N ARG A 219 10.79 3.11 -11.51
CA ARG A 219 11.30 4.01 -10.46
C ARG A 219 12.06 3.28 -9.35
N VAL A 220 11.68 2.05 -9.05
CA VAL A 220 12.36 1.25 -8.02
C VAL A 220 13.68 0.67 -8.51
N THR A 221 13.74 0.25 -9.77
CA THR A 221 14.95 -0.38 -10.34
C THR A 221 16.00 0.62 -10.80
N GLY A 222 15.69 1.92 -10.89
CA GLY A 222 16.69 2.97 -11.19
C GLY A 222 17.37 2.85 -12.55
N GLU A 223 16.81 2.09 -13.47
CA GLU A 223 17.36 1.97 -14.83
C GLU A 223 17.15 3.28 -15.60
N HIS A 224 18.09 4.19 -15.43
CA HIS A 224 18.43 5.17 -16.45
C HIS A 224 19.16 4.42 -17.57
N GLN A 225 18.45 4.08 -18.61
CA GLN A 225 19.12 3.83 -19.89
C GLN A 225 19.56 5.19 -20.49
N PRO A 226 20.79 5.27 -21.03
CA PRO A 226 21.34 6.48 -21.61
C PRO A 226 20.61 6.94 -22.87
#